data_5b921ac4108e4a1134e688645a6ce1f9
#
_entry.id   5b921ac4108e4a1134e688645a6ce1f9
#
_cell.length_a   1.000
_cell.length_b   1.000
_cell.length_c   1.000
_cell.angle_alpha   90.00
_cell.angle_beta   90.00
_cell.angle_gamma   90.00
#
_symmetry.space_group_name_H-M   'P 1'
#
loop_
_entity.id
_entity.type
_entity.pdbx_description
1 polymer ?
#
loop_
_entity_poly.entity_id
_entity_poly.type
_entity_poly.pdbx_seq_one_letter_code
_entity_poly.pdbx_strand_id
1 'polypeptide(L)'
;AHDISSPSACPFPGQTVYPLSYPLASFWSSSSPFASNVRIFQQDVNKVVNEMCDQLPNQGRVSLNVAFLDPEGLEIHWTTIERLARVQRMDLIINFSTLGLARTIGKKNYDVITRYFGTEQWKQSFSGRWKTSRRPLIDFYLNRLRQFGYQIEINPQIGQEMSFRNSRRAEVYTLIFASKHPLGSQFWQQTKKTVQDPKLPGFD
;
A
#
# COMPACT_ATOMS: atom_id res chain seq x y z
N ALA A 1 28.58 11.92 -18.72
CA ALA A 1 28.42 12.52 -17.38
C ALA A 1 27.51 13.73 -17.55
N HIS A 2 26.23 13.59 -17.26
CA HIS A 2 25.31 14.71 -17.13
C HIS A 2 25.00 14.86 -15.66
N ASP A 3 25.48 15.96 -15.14
CA ASP A 3 25.28 16.48 -13.81
C ASP A 3 23.79 16.92 -13.69
N ILE A 4 23.00 16.23 -12.86
CA ILE A 4 21.62 16.62 -12.57
C ILE A 4 21.66 17.35 -11.24
N SER A 5 21.98 18.64 -11.32
CA SER A 5 21.97 19.60 -10.21
C SER A 5 20.54 19.94 -9.78
N SER A 6 20.33 19.87 -8.47
CA SER A 6 19.35 20.49 -7.57
C SER A 6 17.87 20.57 -7.98
N PRO A 7 16.98 20.08 -7.10
CA PRO A 7 15.52 20.26 -7.29
C PRO A 7 15.08 21.66 -6.89
N SER A 8 14.52 22.40 -7.83
CA SER A 8 13.75 23.59 -7.55
C SER A 8 12.44 23.24 -6.84
N ALA A 9 12.12 23.93 -5.77
CA ALA A 9 10.89 23.80 -5.02
C ALA A 9 9.67 24.05 -5.92
N CYS A 10 8.75 23.10 -5.95
CA CYS A 10 7.50 23.22 -6.69
C CYS A 10 6.40 23.77 -5.76
N PRO A 11 5.72 24.87 -6.11
CA PRO A 11 4.79 25.57 -5.21
C PRO A 11 3.31 25.17 -5.33
N PHE A 12 2.95 24.01 -5.92
CA PHE A 12 1.55 23.70 -6.23
C PHE A 12 0.96 22.55 -5.43
N PRO A 13 -0.31 22.66 -4.95
CA PRO A 13 -1.03 21.55 -4.31
C PRO A 13 -1.50 20.53 -5.35
N GLY A 14 -1.39 19.24 -5.04
CA GLY A 14 -1.86 18.14 -5.88
C GLY A 14 -0.77 17.26 -6.50
N GLN A 15 0.40 17.17 -5.87
CA GLN A 15 1.49 16.31 -6.36
C GLN A 15 1.22 14.82 -6.09
N THR A 16 1.42 14.00 -7.10
CA THR A 16 1.44 12.54 -6.98
C THR A 16 2.90 12.07 -6.90
N VAL A 17 3.22 11.28 -5.89
CA VAL A 17 4.57 10.78 -5.63
C VAL A 17 4.61 9.29 -5.94
N TYR A 18 5.55 8.86 -6.78
CA TYR A 18 5.75 7.45 -7.13
C TYR A 18 7.17 7.00 -6.82
N PRO A 19 7.37 5.93 -6.05
CA PRO A 19 8.61 5.18 -6.08
C PRO A 19 8.57 4.26 -7.30
N LEU A 20 9.35 4.56 -8.35
CA LEU A 20 9.38 3.77 -9.58
C LEU A 20 10.69 2.98 -9.70
N SER A 21 10.57 1.72 -10.10
CA SER A 21 11.66 0.94 -10.67
C SER A 21 11.92 1.36 -12.13
N TYR A 22 13.12 1.26 -12.57
CA TYR A 22 13.85 1.96 -13.61
C TYR A 22 13.25 2.23 -15.02
N PRO A 23 12.32 1.53 -15.66
CA PRO A 23 11.99 1.92 -17.05
C PRO A 23 10.87 2.97 -17.20
N LEU A 24 10.08 3.22 -16.16
CA LEU A 24 8.90 4.08 -16.27
C LEU A 24 9.18 5.57 -16.03
N ALA A 25 10.29 5.90 -15.37
CA ALA A 25 10.63 7.30 -15.07
C ALA A 25 10.85 8.16 -16.33
N SER A 26 11.43 7.57 -17.38
CA SER A 26 11.68 8.27 -18.66
C SER A 26 10.42 8.50 -19.49
N PHE A 27 9.40 7.67 -19.35
CA PHE A 27 8.17 7.78 -20.12
C PHE A 27 7.26 8.93 -19.63
N TRP A 28 7.30 9.24 -18.33
CA TRP A 28 6.43 10.27 -17.72
C TRP A 28 7.02 11.68 -17.77
N SER A 29 8.32 11.83 -18.03
CA SER A 29 9.01 13.11 -17.86
C SER A 29 8.83 14.10 -19.03
N SER A 30 8.36 13.68 -20.20
CA SER A 30 8.45 14.52 -21.39
C SER A 30 7.16 14.83 -22.13
N SER A 31 6.04 14.18 -21.85
CA SER A 31 4.83 14.34 -22.68
C SER A 31 3.50 14.50 -21.95
N SER A 32 3.49 14.49 -20.60
CA SER A 32 2.26 14.66 -19.82
C SER A 32 2.06 16.14 -19.43
N PRO A 33 0.86 16.74 -19.63
CA PRO A 33 0.54 18.07 -19.13
C PRO A 33 0.58 18.17 -17.59
N PHE A 34 0.72 17.03 -16.90
CA PHE A 34 0.83 16.92 -15.45
C PHE A 34 2.28 16.71 -14.97
N ALA A 35 3.26 16.71 -15.87
CA ALA A 35 4.66 16.43 -15.52
C ALA A 35 5.23 17.36 -14.43
N SER A 36 4.77 18.62 -14.39
CA SER A 36 5.14 19.60 -13.35
C SER A 36 4.64 19.25 -11.95
N ASN A 37 3.66 18.35 -11.85
CA ASN A 37 3.04 17.92 -10.58
C ASN A 37 3.52 16.54 -10.12
N VAL A 38 4.47 15.93 -10.84
CA VAL A 38 5.01 14.60 -10.53
C VAL A 38 6.40 14.74 -9.95
N ARG A 39 6.63 14.08 -8.81
CA ARG A 39 7.94 13.95 -8.21
C ARG A 39 8.33 12.49 -8.12
N ILE A 40 9.52 12.15 -8.60
CA ILE A 40 10.03 10.79 -8.67
C ILE A 40 11.18 10.63 -7.68
N PHE A 41 11.09 9.60 -6.82
CA PHE A 41 12.16 9.18 -5.93
C PHE A 41 12.68 7.82 -6.38
N GLN A 42 13.94 7.76 -6.82
CA GLN A 42 14.61 6.52 -7.22
C GLN A 42 15.32 5.88 -6.02
N GLN A 43 14.58 5.61 -4.97
CA GLN A 43 15.11 5.11 -3.70
C GLN A 43 14.15 4.09 -3.08
N ASP A 44 14.68 3.31 -2.13
CA ASP A 44 13.86 2.45 -1.29
C ASP A 44 12.84 3.30 -0.52
N VAL A 45 11.55 2.99 -0.70
CA VAL A 45 10.45 3.70 -0.06
C VAL A 45 10.58 3.74 1.47
N ASN A 46 11.13 2.70 2.06
CA ASN A 46 11.35 2.63 3.52
C ASN A 46 12.35 3.66 4.03
N LYS A 47 13.24 4.16 3.16
CA LYS A 47 14.22 5.20 3.47
C LYS A 47 13.68 6.60 3.18
N VAL A 48 12.93 6.75 2.09
CA VAL A 48 12.51 8.05 1.56
C VAL A 48 11.13 8.50 2.07
N VAL A 49 10.36 7.63 2.70
CA VAL A 49 9.00 7.93 3.16
C VAL A 49 8.90 9.16 4.07
N ASN A 50 9.90 9.41 4.90
CA ASN A 50 9.92 10.59 5.77
C ASN A 50 9.99 11.87 4.93
N GLU A 51 10.94 11.93 4.00
CA GLU A 51 11.07 13.05 3.08
C GLU A 51 9.80 13.25 2.24
N MET A 52 9.23 12.17 1.70
CA MET A 52 7.97 12.21 0.95
C MET A 52 6.84 12.82 1.77
N CYS A 53 6.66 12.36 3.01
CA CYS A 53 5.60 12.84 3.89
C CYS A 53 5.82 14.30 4.32
N ASP A 54 7.07 14.72 4.53
CA ASP A 54 7.41 16.09 4.95
C ASP A 54 7.15 17.11 3.83
N GLN A 55 7.15 16.65 2.59
CA GLN A 55 6.85 17.47 1.40
C GLN A 55 5.37 17.54 1.06
N LEU A 56 4.53 16.70 1.68
CA LEU A 56 3.09 16.84 1.51
C LEU A 56 2.62 18.18 2.06
N PRO A 57 1.65 18.84 1.39
CA PRO A 57 1.15 20.13 1.85
C PRO A 57 0.69 20.02 3.29
N ASN A 58 1.47 20.60 4.19
CA ASN A 58 1.10 20.74 5.57
C ASN A 58 0.30 22.01 5.69
N GLN A 59 -0.85 21.97 6.35
CA GLN A 59 -1.44 23.12 6.99
C GLN A 59 -2.58 23.87 6.34
N GLY A 60 -3.63 23.87 7.08
CA GLY A 60 -4.72 24.82 6.96
C GLY A 60 -5.60 24.67 5.71
N ARG A 61 -5.10 24.07 4.68
CA ARG A 61 -5.87 23.69 3.49
C ARG A 61 -6.24 22.22 3.56
N VAL A 62 -7.46 21.93 3.16
CA VAL A 62 -8.05 20.59 3.13
C VAL A 62 -7.43 19.82 1.97
N SER A 63 -6.27 19.18 2.20
CA SER A 63 -5.73 18.22 1.24
C SER A 63 -6.22 16.82 1.59
N LEU A 64 -6.69 16.08 0.61
CA LEU A 64 -6.94 14.65 0.70
C LEU A 64 -5.72 13.95 0.11
N ASN A 65 -5.14 13.02 0.86
CA ASN A 65 -3.96 12.30 0.44
C ASN A 65 -4.32 10.82 0.26
N VAL A 66 -3.78 10.20 -0.77
CA VAL A 66 -3.91 8.76 -1.02
C VAL A 66 -2.52 8.19 -1.27
N ALA A 67 -2.16 7.16 -0.54
CA ALA A 67 -0.97 6.36 -0.82
C ALA A 67 -1.38 5.01 -1.41
N PHE A 68 -0.96 4.74 -2.64
CA PHE A 68 -1.08 3.43 -3.28
C PHE A 68 0.23 2.67 -3.09
N LEU A 69 0.16 1.55 -2.37
CA LEU A 69 1.30 0.74 -2.00
C LEU A 69 1.21 -0.61 -2.72
N ASP A 70 2.05 -0.78 -3.73
CA ASP A 70 2.07 -1.96 -4.60
C ASP A 70 3.45 -2.63 -4.61
N PRO A 71 3.86 -3.26 -3.49
CA PRO A 71 5.12 -4.00 -3.42
C PRO A 71 5.02 -5.33 -4.19
N GLU A 72 6.14 -5.79 -4.74
CA GLU A 72 6.24 -7.14 -5.36
C GLU A 72 6.10 -8.27 -4.34
N GLY A 73 6.39 -8.01 -3.06
CA GLY A 73 6.37 -8.98 -1.97
C GLY A 73 6.12 -8.34 -0.60
N LEU A 74 7.08 -8.46 0.30
CA LEU A 74 7.01 -7.94 1.67
C LEU A 74 8.04 -6.82 1.91
N GLU A 75 8.37 -6.05 0.89
CA GLU A 75 9.43 -5.03 0.94
C GLU A 75 9.03 -3.82 1.78
N ILE A 76 7.73 -3.51 1.85
CA ILE A 76 7.25 -2.37 2.64
C ILE A 76 7.29 -2.72 4.11
N HIS A 77 8.07 -1.98 4.88
CA HIS A 77 8.14 -2.12 6.32
C HIS A 77 6.93 -1.49 7.00
N TRP A 78 6.54 -2.04 8.14
CA TRP A 78 5.45 -1.46 8.93
C TRP A 78 5.71 -0.01 9.33
N THR A 79 6.96 0.36 9.59
CA THR A 79 7.34 1.74 9.90
C THR A 79 7.00 2.73 8.80
N THR A 80 7.05 2.30 7.54
CA THR A 80 6.59 3.08 6.38
C THR A 80 5.08 3.30 6.44
N ILE A 81 4.31 2.24 6.73
CA ILE A 81 2.85 2.34 6.95
C ILE A 81 2.53 3.29 8.10
N GLU A 82 3.24 3.18 9.22
CA GLU A 82 3.08 4.07 10.37
C GLU A 82 3.34 5.53 10.01
N ARG A 83 4.39 5.80 9.25
CA ARG A 83 4.72 7.17 8.84
C ARG A 83 3.64 7.77 7.95
N LEU A 84 3.16 7.01 6.95
CA LEU A 84 2.04 7.42 6.10
C LEU A 84 0.76 7.61 6.90
N ALA A 85 0.45 6.68 7.80
CA ALA A 85 -0.75 6.73 8.61
C ALA A 85 -0.81 7.94 9.56
N ARG A 86 0.34 8.53 9.93
CA ARG A 86 0.40 9.75 10.73
C ARG A 86 0.14 11.02 9.93
N VAL A 87 0.19 10.96 8.61
CA VAL A 87 -0.18 12.09 7.76
C VAL A 87 -1.69 12.34 7.89
N GLN A 88 -2.06 13.60 8.05
CA GLN A 88 -3.46 13.98 8.17
C GLN A 88 -4.21 13.65 6.87
N ARG A 89 -5.42 13.07 6.99
CA ARG A 89 -6.29 12.72 5.85
C ARG A 89 -5.58 11.88 4.79
N MET A 90 -4.78 10.92 5.23
CA MET A 90 -4.13 9.94 4.40
C MET A 90 -5.00 8.68 4.31
N ASP A 91 -5.49 8.38 3.13
CA ASP A 91 -6.09 7.09 2.81
C ASP A 91 -5.00 6.17 2.23
N LEU A 92 -5.10 4.88 2.52
CA LEU A 92 -4.15 3.88 2.03
C LEU A 92 -4.87 2.86 1.14
N ILE A 93 -4.28 2.58 0.00
CA ILE A 93 -4.60 1.44 -0.85
C ILE A 93 -3.37 0.53 -0.81
N ILE A 94 -3.50 -0.64 -0.22
CA ILE A 94 -2.37 -1.53 0.05
C ILE A 94 -2.57 -2.85 -0.71
N ASN A 95 -1.65 -3.17 -1.60
CA ASN A 95 -1.52 -4.52 -2.13
C ASN A 95 -0.88 -5.42 -1.06
N PHE A 96 -1.73 -6.12 -0.29
CA PHE A 96 -1.28 -7.12 0.69
C PHE A 96 -0.87 -8.39 -0.05
N SER A 97 0.43 -8.61 -0.19
CA SER A 97 1.00 -9.71 -0.96
C SER A 97 0.80 -11.06 -0.26
N THR A 98 -0.35 -11.69 -0.47
CA THR A 98 -0.65 -13.02 0.11
C THR A 98 0.31 -14.08 -0.39
N LEU A 99 0.67 -14.04 -1.66
CA LEU A 99 1.64 -14.97 -2.25
C LEU A 99 3.06 -14.73 -1.72
N GLY A 100 3.46 -13.45 -1.59
CA GLY A 100 4.75 -13.07 -0.99
C GLY A 100 4.88 -13.59 0.45
N LEU A 101 3.82 -13.41 1.24
CA LEU A 101 3.78 -13.90 2.62
C LEU A 101 3.86 -15.42 2.69
N ALA A 102 3.11 -16.14 1.85
CA ALA A 102 3.17 -17.60 1.78
C ALA A 102 4.57 -18.12 1.44
N ARG A 103 5.23 -17.52 0.46
CA ARG A 103 6.61 -17.85 0.04
C ARG A 103 7.62 -17.58 1.15
N THR A 104 7.48 -16.44 1.84
CA THR A 104 8.40 -16.03 2.92
C THR A 104 8.25 -16.96 4.15
N ILE A 105 7.02 -17.34 4.48
CA ILE A 105 6.74 -18.38 5.52
C ILE A 105 7.38 -19.71 5.12
N GLY A 106 7.20 -20.16 3.87
CA GLY A 106 7.80 -21.38 3.36
C GLY A 106 9.33 -21.41 3.45
N LYS A 107 9.96 -20.25 3.26
CA LYS A 107 11.42 -20.06 3.43
C LYS A 107 11.85 -19.85 4.90
N LYS A 108 10.91 -19.81 5.84
CA LYS A 108 11.13 -19.53 7.27
C LYS A 108 11.88 -18.22 7.54
N ASN A 109 11.73 -17.23 6.65
CA ASN A 109 12.37 -15.92 6.80
C ASN A 109 11.49 -15.01 7.68
N TYR A 110 11.46 -15.29 8.97
CA TYR A 110 10.57 -14.63 9.92
C TYR A 110 10.95 -13.18 10.21
N ASP A 111 12.20 -12.78 9.99
CA ASP A 111 12.63 -11.39 10.17
C ASP A 111 11.97 -10.46 9.15
N VAL A 112 11.84 -10.92 7.89
CA VAL A 112 11.11 -10.17 6.86
C VAL A 112 9.64 -10.03 7.24
N ILE A 113 9.02 -11.11 7.74
CA ILE A 113 7.63 -11.08 8.18
C ILE A 113 7.45 -10.13 9.37
N THR A 114 8.39 -10.16 10.33
CA THR A 114 8.36 -9.26 11.50
C THR A 114 8.49 -7.80 11.07
N ARG A 115 9.35 -7.47 10.11
CA ARG A 115 9.44 -6.10 9.57
C ARG A 115 8.16 -5.68 8.85
N TYR A 116 7.57 -6.58 8.08
CA TYR A 116 6.31 -6.33 7.37
C TYR A 116 5.14 -6.07 8.31
N PHE A 117 5.03 -6.84 9.40
CA PHE A 117 4.01 -6.63 10.44
C PHE A 117 4.44 -5.63 11.52
N GLY A 118 5.71 -5.27 11.61
CA GLY A 118 6.28 -4.34 12.59
C GLY A 118 6.30 -4.84 14.02
N THR A 119 6.07 -6.13 14.27
CA THR A 119 6.06 -6.75 15.59
C THR A 119 6.11 -8.27 15.45
N GLU A 120 6.61 -8.95 16.47
CA GLU A 120 6.59 -10.43 16.53
C GLU A 120 5.23 -11.03 16.91
N GLN A 121 4.28 -10.19 17.34
CA GLN A 121 2.94 -10.65 17.75
C GLN A 121 2.17 -11.37 16.63
N TRP A 122 2.54 -11.14 15.36
CA TRP A 122 1.98 -11.90 14.23
C TRP A 122 2.10 -13.42 14.41
N LYS A 123 3.12 -13.88 15.17
CA LYS A 123 3.34 -15.30 15.47
C LYS A 123 2.15 -15.93 16.19
N GLN A 124 1.39 -15.17 16.98
CA GLN A 124 0.18 -15.63 17.67
C GLN A 124 -0.97 -15.93 16.68
N SER A 125 -0.97 -15.27 15.52
CA SER A 125 -1.91 -15.50 14.42
C SER A 125 -1.43 -16.58 13.43
N PHE A 126 -0.25 -17.15 13.66
CA PHE A 126 0.35 -18.15 12.79
C PHE A 126 0.28 -19.56 13.39
N SER A 127 -0.53 -20.42 12.78
CA SER A 127 -0.76 -21.82 13.24
C SER A 127 0.27 -22.84 12.68
N GLY A 128 1.40 -22.38 12.13
CA GLY A 128 2.42 -23.22 11.52
C GLY A 128 2.17 -23.60 10.05
N ARG A 129 0.96 -23.34 9.52
CA ARG A 129 0.59 -23.63 8.12
C ARG A 129 -0.05 -22.40 7.47
N TRP A 130 0.38 -22.05 6.25
CA TRP A 130 -0.16 -20.92 5.50
C TRP A 130 -1.69 -21.00 5.33
N LYS A 131 -2.20 -22.16 4.90
CA LYS A 131 -3.62 -22.32 4.57
C LYS A 131 -4.55 -21.95 5.74
N THR A 132 -4.16 -22.27 6.96
CA THR A 132 -4.95 -21.97 8.18
C THR A 132 -4.60 -20.63 8.80
N SER A 133 -3.43 -20.07 8.51
CA SER A 133 -2.95 -18.81 9.09
C SER A 133 -3.28 -17.60 8.24
N ARG A 134 -3.62 -17.79 6.96
CA ARG A 134 -3.82 -16.68 6.02
C ARG A 134 -4.84 -15.67 6.55
N ARG A 135 -6.05 -16.12 6.89
CA ARG A 135 -7.10 -15.22 7.38
C ARG A 135 -6.70 -14.54 8.70
N PRO A 136 -6.25 -15.26 9.74
CA PRO A 136 -5.75 -14.65 10.96
C PRO A 136 -4.65 -13.61 10.75
N LEU A 137 -3.73 -13.81 9.80
CA LEU A 137 -2.66 -12.85 9.50
C LEU A 137 -3.19 -11.60 8.80
N ILE A 138 -4.15 -11.72 7.90
CA ILE A 138 -4.84 -10.55 7.31
C ILE A 138 -5.57 -9.79 8.40
N ASP A 139 -6.34 -10.47 9.25
CA ASP A 139 -7.07 -9.84 10.36
C ASP A 139 -6.13 -9.13 11.33
N PHE A 140 -4.98 -9.73 11.61
CA PHE A 140 -3.94 -9.09 12.42
C PHE A 140 -3.46 -7.79 11.79
N TYR A 141 -3.18 -7.78 10.48
CA TYR A 141 -2.75 -6.60 9.76
C TYR A 141 -3.81 -5.50 9.77
N LEU A 142 -5.07 -5.86 9.51
CA LEU A 142 -6.21 -4.95 9.54
C LEU A 142 -6.42 -4.35 10.95
N ASN A 143 -6.31 -5.15 12.00
CA ASN A 143 -6.39 -4.68 13.37
C ASN A 143 -5.28 -3.67 13.72
N ARG A 144 -4.09 -3.86 13.18
CA ARG A 144 -3.01 -2.89 13.36
C ARG A 144 -3.30 -1.56 12.67
N LEU A 145 -3.89 -1.58 11.45
CA LEU A 145 -4.31 -0.35 10.78
C LEU A 145 -5.39 0.40 11.58
N ARG A 146 -6.31 -0.31 12.25
CA ARG A 146 -7.31 0.30 13.14
C ARG A 146 -6.69 1.16 14.24
N GLN A 147 -5.51 0.80 14.74
CA GLN A 147 -4.82 1.54 15.81
C GLN A 147 -4.43 2.96 15.38
N PHE A 148 -4.38 3.25 14.07
CA PHE A 148 -4.16 4.59 13.51
C PHE A 148 -5.46 5.36 13.21
N GLY A 149 -6.60 4.84 13.65
CA GLY A 149 -7.91 5.47 13.45
C GLY A 149 -8.55 5.16 12.09
N TYR A 150 -8.01 4.21 11.32
CA TYR A 150 -8.66 3.75 10.10
C TYR A 150 -9.94 2.98 10.42
N GLN A 151 -11.02 3.30 9.70
CA GLN A 151 -12.30 2.65 9.84
C GLN A 151 -12.29 1.37 8.99
N ILE A 152 -11.96 0.25 9.63
CA ILE A 152 -11.82 -1.04 8.94
C ILE A 152 -12.84 -2.03 9.50
N GLU A 153 -13.68 -2.56 8.62
CA GLU A 153 -14.57 -3.67 8.92
C GLU A 153 -13.87 -4.98 8.57
N ILE A 154 -13.71 -5.86 9.58
CA ILE A 154 -13.08 -7.18 9.41
C ILE A 154 -14.13 -8.20 9.00
N ASN A 155 -14.69 -8.02 7.83
CA ASN A 155 -15.60 -8.96 7.21
C ASN A 155 -15.26 -9.04 5.71
N PRO A 156 -14.86 -10.20 5.17
CA PRO A 156 -14.47 -10.34 3.78
C PRO A 156 -15.54 -9.89 2.77
N GLN A 157 -16.81 -9.95 3.14
CA GLN A 157 -17.93 -9.58 2.26
C GLN A 157 -18.17 -8.08 2.22
N ILE A 158 -18.14 -7.43 3.40
CA ILE A 158 -18.47 -6.00 3.55
C ILE A 158 -17.26 -5.15 3.96
N GLY A 159 -16.13 -5.77 4.32
CA GLY A 159 -14.92 -5.10 4.79
C GLY A 159 -14.14 -4.38 3.68
N GLN A 160 -13.05 -3.75 4.09
CA GLN A 160 -12.18 -2.94 3.25
C GLN A 160 -11.16 -3.75 2.44
N GLU A 161 -11.43 -5.03 2.21
CA GLU A 161 -10.54 -5.91 1.46
C GLU A 161 -11.20 -6.46 0.19
N MET A 162 -10.39 -6.67 -0.85
CA MET A 162 -10.80 -7.33 -2.09
C MET A 162 -9.70 -8.29 -2.51
N SER A 163 -10.00 -9.58 -2.57
CA SER A 163 -9.04 -10.61 -2.97
C SER A 163 -9.07 -10.83 -4.48
N PHE A 164 -7.89 -10.89 -5.07
CA PHE A 164 -7.70 -11.17 -6.48
C PHE A 164 -7.12 -12.56 -6.68
N ARG A 165 -7.67 -13.29 -7.65
CA ARG A 165 -7.32 -14.68 -7.93
C ARG A 165 -6.89 -14.84 -9.38
N ASN A 166 -5.98 -15.78 -9.64
CA ASN A 166 -5.65 -16.19 -11.00
C ASN A 166 -6.71 -17.14 -11.59
N SER A 167 -6.53 -17.56 -12.84
CA SER A 167 -7.41 -18.52 -13.55
C SER A 167 -7.56 -19.86 -12.82
N ARG A 168 -6.54 -20.30 -12.07
CA ARG A 168 -6.57 -21.52 -11.23
C ARG A 168 -7.26 -21.28 -9.89
N ARG A 169 -7.93 -20.14 -9.68
CA ARG A 169 -8.57 -19.71 -8.44
C ARG A 169 -7.62 -19.58 -7.25
N ALA A 170 -6.31 -19.57 -7.47
CA ALA A 170 -5.33 -19.28 -6.43
C ALA A 170 -5.31 -17.77 -6.17
N GLU A 171 -5.38 -17.37 -4.91
CA GLU A 171 -5.29 -15.96 -4.55
C GLU A 171 -3.87 -15.46 -4.71
N VAL A 172 -3.73 -14.35 -5.42
CA VAL A 172 -2.46 -13.71 -5.73
C VAL A 172 -2.16 -12.61 -4.71
N TYR A 173 -3.14 -11.73 -4.47
CA TYR A 173 -3.05 -10.67 -3.49
C TYR A 173 -4.42 -10.26 -2.96
N THR A 174 -4.41 -9.51 -1.86
CA THR A 174 -5.60 -8.87 -1.31
C THR A 174 -5.38 -7.36 -1.31
N LEU A 175 -6.22 -6.63 -2.00
CA LEU A 175 -6.21 -5.17 -1.96
C LEU A 175 -6.96 -4.73 -0.71
N ILE A 176 -6.29 -3.93 0.13
CA ILE A 176 -6.84 -3.35 1.35
C ILE A 176 -7.00 -1.85 1.14
N PHE A 177 -8.20 -1.34 1.35
CA PHE A 177 -8.46 0.08 1.41
C PHE A 177 -8.64 0.52 2.86
N ALA A 178 -7.90 1.52 3.31
CA ALA A 178 -7.99 2.08 4.65
C ALA A 178 -8.25 3.59 4.59
N SER A 179 -9.38 4.02 5.10
CA SER A 179 -9.76 5.43 5.23
C SER A 179 -10.13 5.76 6.66
N LYS A 180 -9.79 6.98 7.09
CA LYS A 180 -10.20 7.52 8.40
C LYS A 180 -11.56 8.21 8.34
N HIS A 181 -12.13 8.34 7.15
CA HIS A 181 -13.39 9.03 6.93
C HIS A 181 -14.49 8.07 6.46
N PRO A 182 -15.73 8.16 6.97
CA PRO A 182 -16.84 7.25 6.59
C PRO A 182 -17.14 7.23 5.09
N LEU A 183 -16.97 8.37 4.40
CA LEU A 183 -17.17 8.46 2.95
C LEU A 183 -16.19 7.56 2.18
N GLY A 184 -14.95 7.40 2.66
CA GLY A 184 -13.99 6.48 2.05
C GLY A 184 -14.50 5.05 2.06
N SER A 185 -15.06 4.59 3.19
CA SER A 185 -15.66 3.26 3.29
C SER A 185 -16.85 3.10 2.37
N GLN A 186 -17.71 4.12 2.25
CA GLN A 186 -18.85 4.08 1.32
C GLN A 186 -18.40 3.99 -0.14
N PHE A 187 -17.41 4.80 -0.53
CA PHE A 187 -16.81 4.76 -1.86
C PHE A 187 -16.24 3.37 -2.17
N TRP A 188 -15.50 2.78 -1.22
CA TRP A 188 -14.94 1.45 -1.39
C TRP A 188 -16.02 0.38 -1.59
N GLN A 189 -17.12 0.44 -0.85
CA GLN A 189 -18.25 -0.49 -1.02
C GLN A 189 -18.90 -0.36 -2.40
N GLN A 190 -19.02 0.85 -2.94
CA GLN A 190 -19.50 1.05 -4.31
C GLN A 190 -18.56 0.44 -5.33
N THR A 191 -17.26 0.66 -5.18
CA THR A 191 -16.22 0.06 -6.05
C THR A 191 -16.29 -1.46 -6.04
N LYS A 192 -16.43 -2.08 -4.87
CA LYS A 192 -16.56 -3.55 -4.74
C LYS A 192 -17.79 -4.09 -5.48
N LYS A 193 -18.91 -3.38 -5.46
CA LYS A 193 -20.13 -3.78 -6.19
C LYS A 193 -19.95 -3.73 -7.71
N THR A 194 -19.13 -2.79 -8.20
CA THR A 194 -18.87 -2.65 -9.64
C THR A 194 -17.93 -3.73 -10.16
N VAL A 195 -17.01 -4.23 -9.31
CA VAL A 195 -16.05 -5.30 -9.65
C VAL A 195 -16.64 -6.65 -9.25
N GLN A 196 -17.47 -7.25 -10.11
CA GLN A 196 -18.21 -8.48 -9.77
C GLN A 196 -17.36 -9.75 -9.69
N ASP A 197 -16.24 -9.84 -10.41
CA ASP A 197 -15.30 -10.99 -10.34
C ASP A 197 -13.89 -10.51 -10.72
N PRO A 198 -13.08 -10.10 -9.75
CA PRO A 198 -11.76 -9.55 -10.02
C PRO A 198 -10.78 -10.66 -10.41
N LYS A 199 -10.84 -11.10 -11.67
CA LYS A 199 -9.84 -11.97 -12.28
C LYS A 199 -8.73 -11.12 -12.89
N LEU A 200 -7.50 -11.54 -12.71
CA LEU A 200 -6.36 -10.92 -13.35
C LEU A 200 -6.19 -11.54 -14.74
N PRO A 201 -6.33 -10.76 -15.83
CA PRO A 201 -6.04 -11.27 -17.17
C PRO A 201 -4.52 -11.56 -17.28
N GLY A 202 -4.18 -12.70 -17.89
CA GLY A 202 -2.78 -13.05 -18.17
C GLY A 202 -2.02 -13.78 -17.07
N PHE A 203 -2.68 -14.16 -15.98
CA PHE A 203 -2.13 -15.03 -14.92
C PHE A 203 -2.75 -16.44 -15.01
N ASP A 204 -2.48 -17.12 -16.11
CA ASP A 204 -2.88 -18.51 -16.34
C ASP A 204 -1.88 -19.52 -15.77
#